data_3f44f49988622813224afc8235b65a2b
#
_entry.id   3f44f49988622813224afc8235b65a2b
#
_cell.length_a   1.000
_cell.length_b   1.000
_cell.length_c   1.000
_cell.angle_alpha   90.00
_cell.angle_beta   90.00
_cell.angle_gamma   90.00
#
_symmetry.space_group_name_H-M   'P 1'
#
loop_
_entity.id
_entity.type
_entity.pdbx_description
1 polymer ?
#
loop_
_entity_poly.entity_id
_entity_poly.type
_entity_poly.pdbx_seq_one_letter_code
_entity_poly.pdbx_strand_id
1 'polypeptide(L)'
;MSAKAKEWTLLFDLDGTLVDSAPDLIGTLNAVLATDGLPALPLAQGRDLIGHGARALLRRGYETAGAPLGDDALDVRFALFLELYVGRIADLTRPYPGCVAALTALKAEGYTLAVTTNKRTDLSVALTDALGLTGLFACVYGPDRVSARKPDAAHLMEAIAACGGRADRALMVGDSSLDAGAAHAAGLPFVAVSFGYADMAIPAMKPWAVLDHYDAFPALVARCVAETEQALALAGSPG
;
A
#
# COMPACT_ATOMS: atom_id res chain seq x y z
N MET A 1 -26.99 9.28 -0.02
CA MET A 1 -25.87 8.68 -0.80
C MET A 1 -25.75 9.44 -2.10
N SER A 2 -24.61 10.07 -2.37
CA SER A 2 -24.37 10.75 -3.65
C SER A 2 -24.25 9.68 -4.75
N ALA A 3 -24.98 9.84 -5.87
CA ALA A 3 -24.85 8.95 -7.03
C ALA A 3 -23.39 8.87 -7.55
N LYS A 4 -22.63 9.94 -7.35
CA LYS A 4 -21.23 10.07 -7.77
C LYS A 4 -20.26 9.16 -7.01
N ALA A 5 -20.48 8.92 -5.71
CA ALA A 5 -19.59 8.06 -4.91
C ALA A 5 -19.52 6.62 -5.44
N LYS A 6 -20.62 6.10 -5.99
CA LYS A 6 -20.71 4.74 -6.53
C LYS A 6 -19.84 4.47 -7.77
N GLU A 7 -19.32 5.51 -8.40
CA GLU A 7 -18.50 5.40 -9.60
C GLU A 7 -16.99 5.51 -9.30
N TRP A 8 -16.62 5.82 -8.05
CA TRP A 8 -15.25 6.06 -7.66
C TRP A 8 -14.60 4.84 -7.01
N THR A 9 -13.36 4.57 -7.41
CA THR A 9 -12.50 3.54 -6.83
C THR A 9 -11.35 4.20 -6.06
N LEU A 10 -11.24 3.88 -4.77
CA LEU A 10 -10.15 4.32 -3.92
C LEU A 10 -9.16 3.15 -3.77
N LEU A 11 -7.96 3.34 -4.27
CA LEU A 11 -6.88 2.36 -4.24
C LEU A 11 -5.93 2.70 -3.08
N PHE A 12 -5.53 1.69 -2.34
CA PHE A 12 -4.65 1.85 -1.17
C PHE A 12 -3.46 0.91 -1.26
N ASP A 13 -2.26 1.39 -0.96
CA ASP A 13 -1.24 0.48 -0.50
C ASP A 13 -1.60 -0.07 0.89
N LEU A 14 -0.91 -1.11 1.33
CA LEU A 14 -1.19 -1.81 2.58
C LEU A 14 -0.19 -1.42 3.67
N ASP A 15 1.07 -1.86 3.50
CA ASP A 15 2.14 -1.69 4.49
C ASP A 15 2.62 -0.21 4.49
N GLY A 16 2.50 0.49 5.62
CA GLY A 16 2.86 1.92 5.72
C GLY A 16 1.72 2.87 5.34
N THR A 17 0.66 2.37 4.73
CA THR A 17 -0.50 3.17 4.33
C THR A 17 -1.73 2.84 5.16
N LEU A 18 -2.25 1.63 5.07
CA LEU A 18 -3.41 1.19 5.87
C LEU A 18 -3.01 0.71 7.26
N VAL A 19 -1.85 0.06 7.36
CA VAL A 19 -1.37 -0.61 8.58
C VAL A 19 0.09 -0.30 8.87
N ASP A 20 0.45 -0.16 10.15
CA ASP A 20 1.84 -0.19 10.61
C ASP A 20 2.27 -1.65 10.80
N SER A 21 2.83 -2.23 9.75
CA SER A 21 3.32 -3.63 9.73
C SER A 21 4.82 -3.75 10.02
N ALA A 22 5.54 -2.64 10.17
CA ALA A 22 6.97 -2.64 10.40
C ALA A 22 7.40 -3.50 11.60
N PRO A 23 6.70 -3.51 12.74
CA PRO A 23 7.11 -4.33 13.88
C PRO A 23 7.19 -5.83 13.56
N ASP A 24 6.20 -6.39 12.84
CA ASP A 24 6.19 -7.81 12.47
C ASP A 24 7.15 -8.13 11.32
N LEU A 25 7.25 -7.25 10.32
CA LEU A 25 8.18 -7.40 9.21
C LEU A 25 9.64 -7.40 9.70
N ILE A 26 10.02 -6.41 10.51
CA ILE A 26 11.37 -6.28 11.04
C ILE A 26 11.66 -7.33 12.10
N GLY A 27 10.66 -7.67 12.94
CA GLY A 27 10.80 -8.79 13.89
C GLY A 27 11.05 -10.11 13.16
N THR A 28 10.41 -10.36 12.02
CA THR A 28 10.65 -11.53 11.18
C THR A 28 12.03 -11.50 10.52
N LEU A 29 12.42 -10.34 9.95
CA LEU A 29 13.78 -10.16 9.42
C LEU A 29 14.83 -10.49 10.49
N ASN A 30 14.68 -9.95 11.69
CA ASN A 30 15.59 -10.18 12.79
C ASN A 30 15.64 -11.66 13.23
N ALA A 31 14.52 -12.37 13.20
CA ALA A 31 14.49 -13.80 13.45
C ALA A 31 15.28 -14.58 12.39
N VAL A 32 15.19 -14.18 11.12
CA VAL A 32 16.00 -14.80 10.05
C VAL A 32 17.48 -14.47 10.22
N LEU A 33 17.85 -13.21 10.49
CA LEU A 33 19.25 -12.80 10.75
C LEU A 33 19.85 -13.58 11.91
N ALA A 34 19.09 -13.81 12.97
CA ALA A 34 19.53 -14.57 14.13
C ALA A 34 19.90 -16.02 13.79
N THR A 35 19.27 -16.66 12.79
CA THR A 35 19.65 -18.02 12.36
C THR A 35 21.07 -18.09 11.79
N ASP A 36 21.58 -16.97 11.28
CA ASP A 36 22.95 -16.84 10.76
C ASP A 36 23.90 -16.17 11.75
N GLY A 37 23.49 -15.99 13.02
CA GLY A 37 24.30 -15.36 14.06
C GLY A 37 24.52 -13.86 13.85
N LEU A 38 23.70 -13.21 13.03
CA LEU A 38 23.80 -11.77 12.73
C LEU A 38 23.03 -10.93 13.75
N PRO A 39 23.47 -9.69 14.00
CA PRO A 39 22.81 -8.80 14.94
C PRO A 39 21.43 -8.36 14.45
N ALA A 40 20.50 -8.15 15.39
CA ALA A 40 19.20 -7.59 15.11
C ALA A 40 19.30 -6.12 14.66
N LEU A 41 18.52 -5.73 13.67
CA LEU A 41 18.37 -4.35 13.24
C LEU A 41 17.34 -3.64 14.11
N PRO A 42 17.63 -2.40 14.58
CA PRO A 42 16.65 -1.58 15.27
C PRO A 42 15.42 -1.30 14.38
N LEU A 43 14.22 -1.24 14.98
CA LEU A 43 12.97 -1.02 14.26
C LEU A 43 13.02 0.25 13.38
N ALA A 44 13.58 1.35 13.91
CA ALA A 44 13.70 2.61 13.16
C ALA A 44 14.52 2.44 11.87
N GLN A 45 15.67 1.76 11.94
CA GLN A 45 16.50 1.48 10.77
C GLN A 45 15.83 0.50 9.80
N GLY A 46 15.07 -0.46 10.35
CA GLY A 46 14.34 -1.44 9.54
C GLY A 46 13.17 -0.83 8.75
N ARG A 47 12.53 0.22 9.27
CA ARG A 47 11.43 0.91 8.57
C ARG A 47 11.84 1.42 7.19
N ASP A 48 13.05 1.97 7.06
CA ASP A 48 13.59 2.48 5.79
C ASP A 48 13.83 1.38 4.74
N LEU A 49 13.78 0.11 5.14
CA LEU A 49 13.96 -1.03 4.25
C LEU A 49 12.65 -1.57 3.64
N ILE A 50 11.49 -1.13 4.17
CA ILE A 50 10.16 -1.59 3.75
C ILE A 50 9.74 -0.87 2.45
N GLY A 51 8.72 -1.38 1.75
CA GLY A 51 8.11 -0.77 0.56
C GLY A 51 8.40 -1.51 -0.75
N HIS A 52 9.53 -2.21 -0.85
CA HIS A 52 9.92 -2.92 -2.07
C HIS A 52 9.61 -4.43 -2.07
N GLY A 53 8.85 -4.90 -1.07
CA GLY A 53 8.50 -6.31 -0.86
C GLY A 53 9.51 -7.08 -0.02
N ALA A 54 9.09 -8.23 0.52
CA ALA A 54 9.84 -8.99 1.53
C ALA A 54 11.22 -9.50 1.05
N ARG A 55 11.36 -9.85 -0.25
CA ARG A 55 12.66 -10.27 -0.80
C ARG A 55 13.68 -9.11 -0.81
N ALA A 56 13.24 -7.89 -1.13
CA ALA A 56 14.09 -6.71 -1.07
C ALA A 56 14.40 -6.31 0.37
N LEU A 57 13.44 -6.44 1.29
CA LEU A 57 13.65 -6.24 2.72
C LEU A 57 14.76 -7.15 3.26
N LEU A 58 14.71 -8.45 2.94
CA LEU A 58 15.76 -9.41 3.31
C LEU A 58 17.12 -9.02 2.74
N ARG A 59 17.21 -8.76 1.44
CA ARG A 59 18.47 -8.37 0.79
C ARG A 59 19.11 -7.17 1.50
N ARG A 60 18.32 -6.09 1.67
CA ARG A 60 18.76 -4.86 2.35
C ARG A 60 19.12 -5.12 3.82
N GLY A 61 18.35 -5.97 4.51
CA GLY A 61 18.62 -6.35 5.89
C GLY A 61 19.98 -7.04 6.06
N TYR A 62 20.29 -7.99 5.18
CA TYR A 62 21.59 -8.68 5.18
C TYR A 62 22.74 -7.76 4.76
N GLU A 63 22.55 -6.88 3.78
CA GLU A 63 23.51 -5.84 3.42
C GLU A 63 23.80 -4.92 4.61
N THR A 64 22.76 -4.48 5.30
CA THR A 64 22.88 -3.63 6.50
C THR A 64 23.58 -4.34 7.66
N ALA A 65 23.37 -5.65 7.81
CA ALA A 65 24.08 -6.48 8.80
C ALA A 65 25.53 -6.83 8.39
N GLY A 66 26.00 -6.36 7.23
CA GLY A 66 27.37 -6.59 6.74
C GLY A 66 27.60 -7.99 6.15
N ALA A 67 26.54 -8.74 5.82
CA ALA A 67 26.59 -10.12 5.31
C ALA A 67 25.75 -10.27 4.03
N PRO A 68 26.05 -9.55 2.93
CA PRO A 68 25.24 -9.57 1.72
C PRO A 68 25.11 -11.00 1.15
N LEU A 69 23.90 -11.36 0.71
CA LEU A 69 23.57 -12.69 0.17
C LEU A 69 23.59 -12.70 -1.35
N GLY A 70 24.12 -13.79 -1.93
CA GLY A 70 23.85 -14.15 -3.32
C GLY A 70 22.41 -14.65 -3.51
N ASP A 71 21.96 -14.76 -4.77
CA ASP A 71 20.55 -15.05 -5.08
C ASP A 71 20.06 -16.39 -4.51
N ASP A 72 20.86 -17.47 -4.61
CA ASP A 72 20.49 -18.79 -4.09
C ASP A 72 20.32 -18.78 -2.56
N ALA A 73 21.25 -18.13 -1.85
CA ALA A 73 21.17 -18.00 -0.40
C ALA A 73 19.98 -17.11 0.02
N LEU A 74 19.70 -16.05 -0.75
CA LEU A 74 18.57 -15.19 -0.52
C LEU A 74 17.23 -15.94 -0.70
N ASP A 75 17.13 -16.86 -1.67
CA ASP A 75 15.92 -17.66 -1.87
C ASP A 75 15.64 -18.58 -0.70
N VAL A 76 16.68 -19.20 -0.14
CA VAL A 76 16.56 -20.03 1.08
C VAL A 76 16.07 -19.19 2.27
N ARG A 77 16.65 -18.01 2.48
CA ARG A 77 16.25 -17.10 3.58
C ARG A 77 14.87 -16.51 3.36
N PHE A 78 14.49 -16.29 2.10
CA PHE A 78 13.16 -15.82 1.76
C PHE A 78 12.06 -16.84 2.07
N ALA A 79 12.33 -18.14 1.80
CA ALA A 79 11.40 -19.21 2.19
C ALA A 79 11.20 -19.24 3.72
N LEU A 80 12.30 -19.18 4.49
CA LEU A 80 12.24 -19.12 5.95
C LEU A 80 11.52 -17.86 6.45
N PHE A 81 11.77 -16.70 5.82
CA PHE A 81 11.07 -15.46 6.16
C PHE A 81 9.55 -15.63 6.00
N LEU A 82 9.10 -16.21 4.88
CA LEU A 82 7.66 -16.38 4.61
C LEU A 82 7.04 -17.32 5.66
N GLU A 83 7.71 -18.43 6.00
CA GLU A 83 7.23 -19.36 7.03
C GLU A 83 7.05 -18.66 8.38
N LEU A 84 8.08 -17.94 8.84
CA LEU A 84 8.04 -17.21 10.10
C LEU A 84 7.02 -16.05 10.11
N TYR A 85 6.92 -15.34 8.98
CA TYR A 85 6.02 -14.19 8.87
C TYR A 85 4.55 -14.60 8.92
N VAL A 86 4.17 -15.69 8.25
CA VAL A 86 2.78 -16.21 8.29
C VAL A 86 2.36 -16.51 9.73
N GLY A 87 3.26 -17.07 10.55
CA GLY A 87 2.96 -17.39 11.95
C GLY A 87 2.76 -16.19 12.87
N ARG A 88 3.11 -14.97 12.41
CA ARG A 88 3.05 -13.73 13.20
C ARG A 88 2.55 -12.52 12.42
N ILE A 89 1.72 -12.75 11.42
CA ILE A 89 1.37 -11.77 10.39
C ILE A 89 0.70 -10.50 10.94
N ALA A 90 0.07 -10.59 12.11
CA ALA A 90 -0.64 -9.51 12.78
C ALA A 90 -0.41 -9.50 14.31
N ASP A 91 0.71 -10.00 14.80
CA ASP A 91 1.02 -10.01 16.24
C ASP A 91 1.13 -8.58 16.78
N LEU A 92 1.86 -7.73 16.09
CA LEU A 92 2.10 -6.32 16.44
C LEU A 92 1.55 -5.33 15.40
N THR A 93 1.24 -5.80 14.19
CA THR A 93 0.66 -4.98 13.13
C THR A 93 -0.71 -4.45 13.54
N ARG A 94 -0.94 -3.16 13.34
CA ARG A 94 -2.23 -2.51 13.63
C ARG A 94 -2.60 -1.53 12.51
N PRO A 95 -3.91 -1.35 12.23
CA PRO A 95 -4.36 -0.25 11.38
C PRO A 95 -3.92 1.10 11.94
N TYR A 96 -3.57 2.04 11.07
CA TYR A 96 -3.29 3.41 11.50
C TYR A 96 -4.51 4.04 12.18
N PRO A 97 -4.31 4.97 13.14
CA PRO A 97 -5.41 5.64 13.84
C PRO A 97 -6.41 6.28 12.85
N GLY A 98 -7.71 6.07 13.11
CA GLY A 98 -8.79 6.58 12.26
C GLY A 98 -9.03 5.81 10.94
N CYS A 99 -8.09 4.97 10.50
CA CYS A 99 -8.16 4.26 9.20
C CYS A 99 -9.47 3.48 9.05
N VAL A 100 -9.77 2.58 9.97
CA VAL A 100 -10.96 1.69 9.89
C VAL A 100 -12.25 2.51 9.86
N ALA A 101 -12.35 3.57 10.67
CA ALA A 101 -13.52 4.44 10.72
C ALA A 101 -13.71 5.19 9.40
N ALA A 102 -12.64 5.77 8.83
CA ALA A 102 -12.68 6.48 7.56
C ALA A 102 -13.08 5.57 6.40
N LEU A 103 -12.48 4.37 6.30
CA LEU A 103 -12.80 3.40 5.25
C LEU A 103 -14.24 2.89 5.37
N THR A 104 -14.72 2.64 6.59
CA THR A 104 -16.10 2.22 6.84
C THR A 104 -17.10 3.28 6.39
N ALA A 105 -16.83 4.55 6.71
CA ALA A 105 -17.67 5.68 6.29
C ALA A 105 -17.71 5.81 4.76
N LEU A 106 -16.55 5.81 4.09
CA LEU A 106 -16.46 5.91 2.64
C LEU A 106 -17.15 4.74 1.93
N LYS A 107 -16.99 3.52 2.44
CA LYS A 107 -17.72 2.35 1.93
C LYS A 107 -19.24 2.51 2.08
N ALA A 108 -19.70 3.00 3.23
CA ALA A 108 -21.13 3.26 3.46
C ALA A 108 -21.69 4.36 2.55
N GLU A 109 -20.86 5.32 2.13
CA GLU A 109 -21.20 6.34 1.12
C GLU A 109 -21.26 5.76 -0.31
N GLY A 110 -20.72 4.58 -0.54
CA GLY A 110 -20.78 3.86 -1.81
C GLY A 110 -19.48 3.86 -2.62
N TYR A 111 -18.37 4.34 -2.06
CA TYR A 111 -17.05 4.21 -2.69
C TYR A 111 -16.62 2.75 -2.79
N THR A 112 -16.01 2.36 -3.90
CA THR A 112 -15.33 1.08 -4.03
C THR A 112 -13.92 1.20 -3.47
N LEU A 113 -13.57 0.36 -2.50
CA LEU A 113 -12.24 0.34 -1.88
C LEU A 113 -11.46 -0.88 -2.37
N ALA A 114 -10.21 -0.71 -2.74
CA ALA A 114 -9.33 -1.79 -3.18
C ALA A 114 -7.92 -1.65 -2.62
N VAL A 115 -7.28 -2.77 -2.33
CA VAL A 115 -5.86 -2.80 -1.94
C VAL A 115 -5.01 -3.11 -3.17
N THR A 116 -3.97 -2.30 -3.40
CA THR A 116 -2.97 -2.46 -4.46
C THR A 116 -1.58 -2.38 -3.84
N THR A 117 -0.93 -3.52 -3.63
CA THR A 117 0.30 -3.59 -2.83
C THR A 117 1.39 -4.42 -3.52
N ASN A 118 2.67 -4.11 -3.25
CA ASN A 118 3.79 -4.94 -3.67
C ASN A 118 4.03 -6.15 -2.76
N LYS A 119 3.17 -6.33 -1.73
CA LYS A 119 3.10 -7.54 -0.93
C LYS A 119 2.30 -8.62 -1.67
N ARG A 120 2.71 -9.89 -1.61
CA ARG A 120 1.99 -11.03 -2.22
C ARG A 120 0.52 -11.04 -1.81
N THR A 121 -0.35 -11.41 -2.73
CA THR A 121 -1.81 -11.40 -2.50
C THR A 121 -2.22 -12.28 -1.32
N ASP A 122 -1.66 -13.50 -1.23
CA ASP A 122 -1.97 -14.45 -0.16
C ASP A 122 -1.64 -13.88 1.24
N LEU A 123 -0.49 -13.22 1.38
CA LEU A 123 -0.09 -12.56 2.63
C LEU A 123 -0.93 -11.31 2.91
N SER A 124 -1.32 -10.57 1.87
CA SER A 124 -2.13 -9.38 2.02
C SER A 124 -3.56 -9.72 2.46
N VAL A 125 -4.14 -10.78 1.90
CA VAL A 125 -5.44 -11.32 2.31
C VAL A 125 -5.36 -11.84 3.75
N ALA A 126 -4.36 -12.68 4.08
CA ALA A 126 -4.18 -13.19 5.43
C ALA A 126 -4.04 -12.06 6.48
N LEU A 127 -3.30 -10.99 6.14
CA LEU A 127 -3.14 -9.83 7.03
C LEU A 127 -4.46 -9.05 7.19
N THR A 128 -5.17 -8.78 6.10
CA THR A 128 -6.46 -8.07 6.16
C THR A 128 -7.51 -8.89 6.89
N ASP A 129 -7.52 -10.22 6.76
CA ASP A 129 -8.39 -11.13 7.51
C ASP A 129 -8.08 -11.11 9.00
N ALA A 130 -6.81 -11.25 9.38
CA ALA A 130 -6.38 -11.23 10.77
C ALA A 130 -6.73 -9.90 11.49
N LEU A 131 -6.77 -8.80 10.74
CA LEU A 131 -7.16 -7.47 11.24
C LEU A 131 -8.66 -7.16 11.11
N GLY A 132 -9.45 -8.06 10.55
CA GLY A 132 -10.90 -7.87 10.33
C GLY A 132 -11.23 -6.82 9.26
N LEU A 133 -10.33 -6.56 8.32
CA LEU A 133 -10.45 -5.51 7.31
C LEU A 133 -10.97 -6.01 5.95
N THR A 134 -10.90 -7.31 5.66
CA THR A 134 -11.23 -7.90 4.35
C THR A 134 -12.59 -7.48 3.85
N GLY A 135 -13.58 -7.45 4.74
CA GLY A 135 -14.94 -7.00 4.40
C GLY A 135 -15.05 -5.56 3.90
N LEU A 136 -14.01 -4.72 4.05
CA LEU A 136 -14.01 -3.34 3.55
C LEU A 136 -13.70 -3.27 2.05
N PHE A 137 -12.89 -4.16 1.52
CA PHE A 137 -12.33 -4.09 0.18
C PHE A 137 -13.11 -4.94 -0.83
N ALA A 138 -13.28 -4.42 -2.04
CA ALA A 138 -13.83 -5.16 -3.18
C ALA A 138 -12.80 -6.16 -3.73
N CYS A 139 -11.51 -5.80 -3.68
CA CYS A 139 -10.42 -6.67 -4.09
C CYS A 139 -9.11 -6.33 -3.36
N VAL A 140 -8.21 -7.32 -3.28
CA VAL A 140 -6.84 -7.20 -2.78
C VAL A 140 -5.92 -7.74 -3.87
N TYR A 141 -5.08 -6.87 -4.43
CA TYR A 141 -4.19 -7.17 -5.54
C TYR A 141 -2.72 -6.99 -5.13
N GLY A 142 -2.00 -8.10 -5.10
CA GLY A 142 -0.56 -8.15 -5.01
C GLY A 142 0.10 -8.31 -6.38
N PRO A 143 1.45 -8.36 -6.46
CA PRO A 143 2.20 -8.46 -7.71
C PRO A 143 1.98 -9.77 -8.48
N ASP A 144 1.44 -10.77 -7.83
CA ASP A 144 1.11 -12.10 -8.38
C ASP A 144 -0.25 -12.14 -9.08
N ARG A 145 -1.03 -11.04 -9.07
CA ARG A 145 -2.34 -10.90 -9.73
C ARG A 145 -2.36 -9.88 -10.85
N VAL A 146 -1.25 -9.27 -11.17
CA VAL A 146 -1.14 -8.22 -12.17
C VAL A 146 0.02 -8.48 -13.11
N SER A 147 -0.03 -7.91 -14.32
CA SER A 147 1.01 -8.07 -15.33
C SER A 147 2.33 -7.37 -14.95
N ALA A 148 2.26 -6.29 -14.19
CA ALA A 148 3.42 -5.57 -13.65
C ALA A 148 3.10 -4.95 -12.29
N ARG A 149 4.09 -4.99 -11.38
CA ARG A 149 3.96 -4.40 -10.04
C ARG A 149 4.21 -2.89 -10.04
N LYS A 150 3.78 -2.18 -8.98
CA LYS A 150 4.15 -0.77 -8.77
C LYS A 150 5.69 -0.61 -8.85
N PRO A 151 6.22 0.40 -9.56
CA PRO A 151 5.57 1.64 -9.97
C PRO A 151 4.88 1.61 -11.34
N ASP A 152 4.66 0.44 -11.97
CA ASP A 152 3.96 0.36 -13.24
C ASP A 152 2.47 0.66 -13.07
N ALA A 153 1.89 1.39 -14.05
CA ALA A 153 0.47 1.73 -14.08
C ALA A 153 -0.45 0.49 -14.13
N ALA A 154 0.02 -0.60 -14.73
CA ALA A 154 -0.75 -1.83 -14.91
C ALA A 154 -1.31 -2.35 -13.57
N HIS A 155 -0.53 -2.24 -12.47
CA HIS A 155 -1.01 -2.66 -11.16
C HIS A 155 -2.32 -1.96 -10.76
N LEU A 156 -2.38 -0.63 -10.93
CA LEU A 156 -3.55 0.15 -10.57
C LEU A 156 -4.69 -0.05 -11.56
N MET A 157 -4.38 -0.04 -12.85
CA MET A 157 -5.36 -0.17 -13.93
C MET A 157 -6.09 -1.52 -13.90
N GLU A 158 -5.36 -2.61 -13.67
CA GLU A 158 -5.93 -3.94 -13.57
C GLU A 158 -6.79 -4.12 -12.31
N ALA A 159 -6.37 -3.54 -11.17
CA ALA A 159 -7.17 -3.54 -9.94
C ALA A 159 -8.46 -2.73 -10.11
N ILE A 160 -8.41 -1.55 -10.76
CA ILE A 160 -9.60 -0.74 -11.09
C ILE A 160 -10.56 -1.56 -11.96
N ALA A 161 -10.06 -2.17 -13.02
CA ALA A 161 -10.87 -2.97 -13.94
C ALA A 161 -11.53 -4.17 -13.22
N ALA A 162 -10.78 -4.86 -12.36
CA ALA A 162 -11.28 -5.99 -11.57
C ALA A 162 -12.41 -5.61 -10.59
N CYS A 163 -12.39 -4.35 -10.12
CA CYS A 163 -13.46 -3.80 -9.27
C CYS A 163 -14.64 -3.23 -10.10
N GLY A 164 -14.60 -3.32 -11.44
CA GLY A 164 -15.60 -2.70 -12.32
C GLY A 164 -15.55 -1.17 -12.34
N GLY A 165 -14.42 -0.59 -11.90
CA GLY A 165 -14.19 0.84 -11.80
C GLY A 165 -13.72 1.48 -13.11
N ARG A 166 -13.50 2.79 -13.05
CA ARG A 166 -13.03 3.62 -14.17
C ARG A 166 -11.78 4.37 -13.75
N ALA A 167 -10.78 4.45 -14.64
CA ALA A 167 -9.52 5.15 -14.36
C ALA A 167 -9.71 6.65 -14.17
N ASP A 168 -10.66 7.27 -14.90
CA ASP A 168 -10.96 8.68 -14.76
C ASP A 168 -11.72 9.05 -13.45
N ARG A 169 -12.05 8.02 -12.65
CA ARG A 169 -12.71 8.13 -11.34
C ARG A 169 -12.02 7.22 -10.32
N ALA A 170 -10.73 7.37 -10.20
CA ALA A 170 -9.94 6.63 -9.23
C ALA A 170 -8.94 7.55 -8.51
N LEU A 171 -8.56 7.17 -7.31
CA LEU A 171 -7.59 7.86 -6.46
C LEU A 171 -6.64 6.83 -5.88
N MET A 172 -5.33 7.09 -5.92
CA MET A 172 -4.32 6.27 -5.24
C MET A 172 -3.88 6.91 -3.93
N VAL A 173 -3.81 6.10 -2.88
CA VAL A 173 -3.30 6.47 -1.55
C VAL A 173 -2.12 5.58 -1.21
N GLY A 174 -0.99 6.17 -0.86
CA GLY A 174 0.23 5.42 -0.58
C GLY A 174 1.27 6.25 0.17
N ASP A 175 2.37 5.64 0.56
CA ASP A 175 3.43 6.27 1.33
C ASP A 175 4.79 6.27 0.61
N SER A 176 4.92 5.62 -0.55
CA SER A 176 6.19 5.39 -1.22
C SER A 176 6.30 6.01 -2.62
N SER A 177 7.53 6.11 -3.12
CA SER A 177 7.81 6.49 -4.51
C SER A 177 7.18 5.53 -5.51
N LEU A 178 6.99 4.25 -5.15
CA LEU A 178 6.37 3.24 -6.00
C LEU A 178 4.88 3.50 -6.20
N ASP A 179 4.19 3.98 -5.16
CA ASP A 179 2.78 4.38 -5.22
C ASP A 179 2.60 5.62 -6.08
N ALA A 180 3.42 6.64 -5.81
CA ALA A 180 3.45 7.87 -6.60
C ALA A 180 3.73 7.59 -8.08
N GLY A 181 4.75 6.75 -8.36
CA GLY A 181 5.12 6.36 -9.72
C GLY A 181 3.97 5.68 -10.46
N ALA A 182 3.32 4.70 -9.83
CA ALA A 182 2.19 3.98 -10.41
C ALA A 182 1.00 4.92 -10.66
N ALA A 183 0.67 5.79 -9.69
CA ALA A 183 -0.42 6.76 -9.82
C ALA A 183 -0.17 7.74 -10.96
N HIS A 184 1.04 8.32 -11.06
CA HIS A 184 1.40 9.25 -12.13
C HIS A 184 1.41 8.56 -13.50
N ALA A 185 1.95 7.34 -13.59
CA ALA A 185 1.94 6.56 -14.83
C ALA A 185 0.51 6.20 -15.28
N ALA A 186 -0.42 6.02 -14.33
CA ALA A 186 -1.84 5.77 -14.61
C ALA A 186 -2.67 7.05 -14.81
N GLY A 187 -2.07 8.24 -14.62
CA GLY A 187 -2.79 9.53 -14.69
C GLY A 187 -3.77 9.75 -13.56
N LEU A 188 -3.56 9.11 -12.39
CA LEU A 188 -4.43 9.21 -11.23
C LEU A 188 -3.95 10.29 -10.25
N PRO A 189 -4.86 10.99 -9.56
CA PRO A 189 -4.48 11.76 -8.38
C PRO A 189 -3.85 10.84 -7.33
N PHE A 190 -2.77 11.33 -6.70
CA PHE A 190 -2.03 10.62 -5.66
C PHE A 190 -2.12 11.36 -4.33
N VAL A 191 -2.55 10.67 -3.28
CA VAL A 191 -2.51 11.14 -1.91
C VAL A 191 -1.37 10.44 -1.19
N ALA A 192 -0.38 11.20 -0.75
CA ALA A 192 0.70 10.69 0.09
C ALA A 192 0.27 10.72 1.56
N VAL A 193 0.47 9.62 2.31
CA VAL A 193 0.35 9.65 3.77
C VAL A 193 1.69 10.06 4.38
N SER A 194 1.67 10.92 5.42
CA SER A 194 2.90 11.43 6.06
C SER A 194 3.44 10.53 7.18
N PHE A 195 2.66 9.57 7.61
CA PHE A 195 2.96 8.68 8.75
C PHE A 195 3.51 7.31 8.35
N GLY A 196 3.66 7.04 7.04
CA GLY A 196 4.12 5.77 6.49
C GLY A 196 5.63 5.57 6.49
N TYR A 197 6.12 4.76 5.54
CA TYR A 197 7.55 4.37 5.41
C TYR A 197 8.20 5.05 4.20
N ALA A 198 7.94 6.36 4.02
CA ALA A 198 8.36 7.10 2.85
C ALA A 198 9.86 6.89 2.53
N ASP A 199 10.15 6.38 1.33
CA ASP A 199 11.50 6.12 0.81
C ASP A 199 12.15 7.38 0.20
N MET A 200 11.38 8.48 0.10
CA MET A 200 11.85 9.80 -0.32
C MET A 200 11.03 10.91 0.34
N ALA A 201 11.49 12.14 0.24
CA ALA A 201 10.75 13.30 0.72
C ALA A 201 9.38 13.43 0.02
N ILE A 202 8.30 13.59 0.79
CA ILE A 202 6.92 13.65 0.27
C ILE A 202 6.75 14.68 -0.86
N PRO A 203 7.30 15.92 -0.81
CA PRO A 203 7.18 16.86 -1.93
C PRO A 203 7.82 16.36 -3.22
N ALA A 204 8.85 15.49 -3.15
CA ALA A 204 9.48 14.91 -4.33
C ALA A 204 8.58 13.86 -5.01
N MET A 205 7.64 13.26 -4.30
CA MET A 205 6.61 12.37 -4.84
C MET A 205 5.53 13.13 -5.62
N LYS A 206 5.47 14.47 -5.54
CA LYS A 206 4.48 15.33 -6.21
C LYS A 206 3.03 14.89 -5.96
N PRO A 207 2.60 14.69 -4.71
CA PRO A 207 1.24 14.28 -4.42
C PRO A 207 0.24 15.39 -4.76
N TRP A 208 -0.98 14.99 -5.15
CA TRP A 208 -2.12 15.91 -5.26
C TRP A 208 -2.48 16.49 -3.88
N ALA A 209 -2.38 15.67 -2.81
CA ALA A 209 -2.53 16.09 -1.42
C ALA A 209 -1.71 15.21 -0.48
N VAL A 210 -1.49 15.71 0.73
CA VAL A 210 -0.88 14.96 1.85
C VAL A 210 -1.94 14.69 2.90
N LEU A 211 -1.97 13.46 3.40
CA LEU A 211 -2.84 13.01 4.48
C LEU A 211 -2.00 12.76 5.74
N ASP A 212 -2.20 13.59 6.77
CA ASP A 212 -1.49 13.48 8.05
C ASP A 212 -2.24 12.60 9.07
N HIS A 213 -3.56 12.43 8.90
CA HIS A 213 -4.39 11.59 9.75
C HIS A 213 -5.67 11.19 9.02
N TYR A 214 -6.13 9.94 9.23
CA TYR A 214 -7.31 9.40 8.53
C TYR A 214 -8.63 10.13 8.84
N ASP A 215 -8.74 10.87 9.94
CA ASP A 215 -9.93 11.67 10.24
C ASP A 215 -10.22 12.74 9.17
N ALA A 216 -9.16 13.23 8.49
CA ALA A 216 -9.30 14.18 7.38
C ALA A 216 -9.60 13.52 6.03
N PHE A 217 -9.47 12.20 5.92
CA PHE A 217 -9.51 11.50 4.64
C PHE A 217 -10.88 11.59 3.92
N PRO A 218 -12.05 11.43 4.57
CA PRO A 218 -13.33 11.57 3.89
C PRO A 218 -13.52 12.95 3.24
N ALA A 219 -13.12 14.03 3.92
CA ALA A 219 -13.20 15.39 3.38
C ALA A 219 -12.23 15.58 2.19
N LEU A 220 -11.04 14.97 2.27
CA LEU A 220 -10.05 15.01 1.19
C LEU A 220 -10.55 14.26 -0.05
N VAL A 221 -11.16 13.09 0.11
CA VAL A 221 -11.80 12.33 -0.97
C VAL A 221 -12.92 13.16 -1.62
N ALA A 222 -13.81 13.76 -0.83
CA ALA A 222 -14.90 14.60 -1.34
C ALA A 222 -14.37 15.77 -2.19
N ARG A 223 -13.26 16.40 -1.78
CA ARG A 223 -12.59 17.46 -2.55
C ARG A 223 -12.03 16.93 -3.87
N CYS A 224 -11.32 15.79 -3.85
CA CYS A 224 -10.77 15.17 -5.06
C CYS A 224 -11.87 14.86 -6.07
N VAL A 225 -12.97 14.26 -5.61
CA VAL A 225 -14.15 13.96 -6.44
C VAL A 225 -14.71 15.24 -7.08
N ALA A 226 -14.89 16.30 -6.29
CA ALA A 226 -15.46 17.56 -6.80
C ALA A 226 -14.57 18.20 -7.87
N GLU A 227 -13.25 18.28 -7.63
CA GLU A 227 -12.28 18.86 -8.57
C GLU A 227 -12.22 18.06 -9.89
N THR A 228 -12.16 16.72 -9.78
CA THR A 228 -12.11 15.84 -10.96
C THR A 228 -13.41 15.91 -11.78
N GLU A 229 -14.58 15.85 -11.13
CA GLU A 229 -15.87 15.96 -11.83
C GLU A 229 -16.04 17.30 -12.53
N GLN A 230 -15.53 18.39 -11.93
CA GLN A 230 -15.51 19.70 -12.58
C GLN A 230 -14.62 19.71 -13.82
N ALA A 231 -13.43 19.11 -13.74
CA ALA A 231 -12.52 19.00 -14.88
C ALA A 231 -13.11 18.17 -16.02
N LEU A 232 -13.75 17.03 -15.70
CA LEU A 232 -14.42 16.18 -16.69
C LEU A 232 -15.59 16.89 -17.36
N ALA A 233 -16.38 17.67 -16.62
CA ALA A 233 -17.50 18.44 -17.17
C ALA A 233 -17.02 19.51 -18.16
N LEU A 234 -15.91 20.20 -17.87
CA LEU A 234 -15.31 21.20 -18.76
C LEU A 234 -14.76 20.57 -20.04
N ALA A 235 -14.12 19.38 -19.93
CA ALA A 235 -13.58 18.66 -21.08
C ALA A 235 -14.66 18.06 -22.00
N GLY A 236 -15.85 17.76 -21.47
CA GLY A 236 -16.98 17.19 -22.22
C GLY A 236 -17.91 18.22 -22.84
N SER A 237 -17.71 19.54 -22.65
CA SER A 237 -18.51 20.58 -23.25
C SER A 237 -18.03 20.82 -24.68
N PRO A 238 -18.84 20.53 -25.74
CA PRO A 238 -18.48 20.88 -27.12
C PRO A 238 -18.43 22.41 -27.22
N GLY A 239 -17.28 22.95 -27.69
CA GLY A 239 -17.13 24.36 -28.06
C GLY A 239 -17.96 24.76 -29.28
#